data_ecd40848739b0524e8167278e543903a
#
_entry.id   ecd40848739b0524e8167278e543903a
#
_cell.length_a   1.000
_cell.length_b   1.000
_cell.length_c   1.000
_cell.angle_alpha   90.00
_cell.angle_beta   90.00
_cell.angle_gamma   90.00
#
_symmetry.space_group_name_H-M   'P 1'
#
loop_
_entity.id
_entity.type
_entity.pdbx_description
1 polymer ?
#
loop_
_entity_poly.entity_id
_entity_poly.type
_entity_poly.pdbx_seq_one_letter_code
_entity_poly.pdbx_strand_id
1 'polypeptide(L)'
;MALMFPRSIRCAGEVSQARDDAPVSAIMVSMSDDYKGLLRRVIGEPTVSSALWGIVTSVSEGDEDAYADALVAIGREFGYYCLEPVIEDWLTPGVVLDAILGGWPTVQSIWQMIARHPNVTADMERYCRQKRNVTLNERLAASPGVSGETMKRLLRSKSARVVETLLGNAALSGDVLRSAERRARGTGMRTRDISWAGGRNASMPADVLESWLSSSDEGVRLNALVNPVAPTAALWEHLTQKTAFDSYSYPGIDIFPSWSNADGDMIDWFLSRWEKQVGGALRSNFPQRIECQWTAEAALLHPRAHAVTLERMYARYGGVNMRMCMTAARAPSSPDWVRRDAIRRTVDAGYSASVSVDSVSASPEHARLLYECGCLAAAADCENAPGDLLVEILEAKLRAAAEEKSGNSDYAFFRARDALKNMLSHDNMPVSVRREYAWWSPVSMWLVARDGFLGRA
;
A
#
# COMPACT_ATOMS: atom_id res chain seq x y z
N MET A 1 -1.80 15.82 1.07
CA MET A 1 -2.92 14.88 1.12
C MET A 1 -2.41 13.61 0.46
N ALA A 2 -1.90 12.67 1.24
CA ALA A 2 -1.27 11.46 0.74
C ALA A 2 -2.34 10.52 0.20
N LEU A 3 -2.30 10.24 -1.11
CA LEU A 3 -3.10 9.20 -1.74
C LEU A 3 -2.49 7.85 -1.35
N MET A 4 -3.08 7.18 -0.37
CA MET A 4 -2.82 5.76 -0.13
C MET A 4 -3.39 4.97 -1.31
N PHE A 5 -2.52 4.40 -2.13
CA PHE A 5 -2.89 3.37 -3.10
C PHE A 5 -3.19 2.07 -2.34
N PRO A 6 -4.28 1.37 -2.64
CA PRO A 6 -4.50 0.05 -2.09
C PRO A 6 -3.44 -0.90 -2.66
N ARG A 7 -2.76 -1.65 -1.77
CA ARG A 7 -1.86 -2.74 -2.14
C ARG A 7 -2.61 -3.71 -3.06
N SER A 8 -2.00 -4.06 -4.18
CA SER A 8 -2.55 -4.96 -5.19
C SER A 8 -2.94 -6.31 -4.59
N ILE A 9 -4.16 -6.73 -4.89
CA ILE A 9 -4.68 -8.08 -4.62
C ILE A 9 -3.82 -9.07 -5.44
N ARG A 10 -2.97 -9.86 -4.81
CA ARG A 10 -2.36 -11.03 -5.45
C ARG A 10 -3.39 -12.13 -5.48
N CYS A 11 -3.89 -12.47 -6.67
CA CYS A 11 -4.51 -13.77 -6.91
C CYS A 11 -3.47 -14.86 -6.63
N ALA A 12 -3.86 -15.87 -5.83
CA ALA A 12 -3.09 -17.06 -5.61
C ALA A 12 -2.87 -17.81 -6.94
N GLY A 13 -1.74 -17.55 -7.58
CA GLY A 13 -1.19 -18.35 -8.68
C GLY A 13 -0.10 -19.22 -8.10
N GLU A 14 -0.17 -20.51 -8.38
CA GLU A 14 0.76 -21.54 -7.94
C GLU A 14 2.21 -21.11 -8.16
N VAL A 15 2.92 -20.84 -7.07
CA VAL A 15 4.38 -20.66 -7.09
C VAL A 15 5.00 -22.04 -7.07
N SER A 16 5.45 -22.49 -8.24
CA SER A 16 6.33 -23.64 -8.41
C SER A 16 7.55 -23.50 -7.49
N GLN A 17 7.66 -24.43 -6.53
CA GLN A 17 8.81 -24.60 -5.67
C GLN A 17 10.03 -25.01 -6.50
N ALA A 18 10.96 -24.09 -6.71
CA ALA A 18 12.36 -24.42 -6.88
C ALA A 18 13.04 -24.11 -5.54
N ARG A 19 13.09 -25.09 -4.65
CA ARG A 19 13.94 -25.08 -3.47
C ARG A 19 15.35 -25.44 -3.93
N ASP A 20 16.23 -24.46 -4.00
CA ASP A 20 17.65 -24.70 -3.84
C ASP A 20 17.88 -24.86 -2.33
N ASP A 21 18.06 -26.14 -1.92
CA ASP A 21 18.48 -26.54 -0.57
C ASP A 21 19.95 -26.14 -0.36
N ALA A 22 20.20 -24.86 -0.12
CA ALA A 22 21.40 -24.48 0.60
C ALA A 22 21.12 -24.64 2.10
N PRO A 23 22.00 -25.30 2.86
CA PRO A 23 21.75 -25.52 4.28
C PRO A 23 21.71 -24.16 5.00
N VAL A 24 20.52 -23.78 5.46
CA VAL A 24 20.31 -22.69 6.42
C VAL A 24 20.81 -23.14 7.79
N SER A 25 22.05 -23.63 7.83
CA SER A 25 22.75 -23.94 9.05
C SER A 25 23.68 -22.80 9.38
N ALA A 26 23.33 -22.10 10.46
CA ALA A 26 24.20 -21.23 11.25
C ALA A 26 24.47 -19.81 10.73
N ILE A 27 23.41 -19.02 10.56
CA ILE A 27 23.47 -17.66 11.08
C ILE A 27 22.38 -17.55 12.15
N MET A 28 22.61 -18.16 13.28
CA MET A 28 22.06 -17.65 14.53
C MET A 28 22.83 -16.34 14.80
N VAL A 29 22.34 -15.25 14.23
CA VAL A 29 22.69 -13.93 14.71
C VAL A 29 21.99 -13.81 16.07
N SER A 30 22.61 -14.37 17.13
CA SER A 30 22.23 -13.97 18.47
C SER A 30 22.52 -12.48 18.53
N MET A 31 21.52 -11.67 18.89
CA MET A 31 21.79 -10.28 19.27
C MET A 31 23.02 -10.25 20.17
N SER A 32 24.01 -9.45 19.79
CA SER A 32 25.12 -9.21 20.71
C SER A 32 24.54 -8.59 21.98
N ASP A 33 25.09 -8.93 23.14
CA ASP A 33 24.66 -8.35 24.43
C ASP A 33 24.72 -6.81 24.40
N ASP A 34 25.46 -6.24 23.47
CA ASP A 34 25.57 -4.82 23.20
C ASP A 34 24.25 -4.19 22.72
N TYR A 35 23.45 -4.90 21.88
CA TYR A 35 22.14 -4.40 21.43
C TYR A 35 21.06 -4.50 22.50
N LYS A 36 21.09 -5.53 23.33
CA LYS A 36 20.20 -5.63 24.49
C LYS A 36 20.45 -4.48 25.47
N GLY A 37 21.73 -4.14 25.69
CA GLY A 37 22.13 -2.98 26.46
C GLY A 37 21.67 -1.65 25.82
N LEU A 38 21.70 -1.58 24.50
CA LEU A 38 21.22 -0.41 23.74
C LEU A 38 19.69 -0.23 23.89
N LEU A 39 18.92 -1.31 23.70
CA LEU A 39 17.46 -1.29 23.86
C LEU A 39 17.06 -0.90 25.28
N ARG A 40 17.72 -1.45 26.31
CA ARG A 40 17.48 -1.06 27.70
C ARG A 40 17.71 0.40 27.96
N ARG A 41 18.75 1.00 27.34
CA ARG A 41 19.03 2.44 27.47
C ARG A 41 18.01 3.33 26.80
N VAL A 42 17.44 2.91 25.65
CA VAL A 42 16.55 3.74 24.84
C VAL A 42 15.08 3.50 25.15
N ILE A 43 14.69 2.25 25.30
CA ILE A 43 13.29 1.84 25.49
C ILE A 43 12.99 1.45 26.93
N GLY A 44 14.00 1.05 27.69
CA GLY A 44 13.87 0.53 29.07
C GLY A 44 13.88 -1.00 29.10
N GLU A 45 13.46 -1.59 30.23
CA GLU A 45 13.36 -3.03 30.37
C GLU A 45 12.25 -3.60 29.47
N PRO A 46 12.34 -4.88 29.09
CA PRO A 46 11.29 -5.55 28.35
C PRO A 46 9.94 -5.41 29.04
N THR A 47 8.94 -4.95 28.31
CA THR A 47 7.60 -4.66 28.86
C THR A 47 6.66 -5.86 28.79
N VAL A 48 7.03 -6.91 28.07
CA VAL A 48 6.21 -8.11 27.88
C VAL A 48 6.39 -9.05 29.06
N SER A 49 5.27 -9.44 29.68
CA SER A 49 5.30 -10.44 30.75
C SER A 49 5.65 -11.83 30.21
N SER A 50 6.33 -12.66 31.03
CA SER A 50 6.63 -14.05 30.67
C SER A 50 5.37 -14.89 30.47
N ALA A 51 4.28 -14.54 31.14
CA ALA A 51 2.97 -15.19 30.96
C ALA A 51 2.39 -14.90 29.59
N LEU A 52 2.38 -13.62 29.18
CA LEU A 52 1.92 -13.24 27.82
C LEU A 52 2.80 -13.87 26.75
N TRP A 53 4.12 -13.85 26.94
CA TRP A 53 5.06 -14.49 26.00
C TRP A 53 4.75 -15.99 25.84
N GLY A 54 4.47 -16.70 26.94
CA GLY A 54 4.04 -18.10 26.89
C GLY A 54 2.79 -18.33 26.05
N ILE A 55 1.77 -17.47 26.19
CA ILE A 55 0.53 -17.54 25.41
C ILE A 55 0.83 -17.30 23.92
N VAL A 56 1.57 -16.24 23.60
CA VAL A 56 1.88 -15.85 22.21
C VAL A 56 2.70 -16.93 21.49
N THR A 57 3.67 -17.54 22.17
CA THR A 57 4.54 -18.57 21.58
C THR A 57 3.92 -19.97 21.58
N SER A 58 2.78 -20.18 22.24
CA SER A 58 2.04 -21.44 22.18
C SER A 58 1.14 -21.57 20.95
N VAL A 59 0.96 -20.49 20.18
CA VAL A 59 0.17 -20.53 18.94
C VAL A 59 0.83 -21.47 17.95
N SER A 60 0.09 -22.45 17.46
CA SER A 60 0.52 -23.42 16.45
C SER A 60 -0.16 -23.20 15.11
N GLU A 61 0.36 -23.84 14.07
CA GLU A 61 -0.14 -23.70 12.71
C GLU A 61 -1.63 -24.05 12.61
N GLY A 62 -2.42 -23.11 12.10
CA GLY A 62 -3.86 -23.27 11.87
C GLY A 62 -4.73 -23.23 13.13
N ASP A 63 -4.16 -23.03 14.33
CA ASP A 63 -4.91 -22.93 15.59
C ASP A 63 -5.52 -21.53 15.75
N GLU A 64 -6.71 -21.35 15.21
CA GLU A 64 -7.43 -20.07 15.25
C GLU A 64 -7.80 -19.65 16.67
N ASP A 65 -8.14 -20.60 17.54
CA ASP A 65 -8.54 -20.31 18.92
C ASP A 65 -7.34 -19.84 19.75
N ALA A 66 -6.21 -20.54 19.69
CA ALA A 66 -4.97 -20.10 20.36
C ALA A 66 -4.48 -18.76 19.81
N TYR A 67 -4.61 -18.52 18.51
CA TYR A 67 -4.27 -17.23 17.88
C TYR A 67 -5.19 -16.12 18.40
N ALA A 68 -6.48 -16.35 18.47
CA ALA A 68 -7.46 -15.40 19.02
C ALA A 68 -7.17 -15.06 20.49
N ASP A 69 -6.90 -16.07 21.31
CA ASP A 69 -6.57 -15.89 22.74
C ASP A 69 -5.29 -15.06 22.92
N ALA A 70 -4.26 -15.33 22.12
CA ALA A 70 -3.01 -14.56 22.14
C ALA A 70 -3.26 -13.08 21.82
N LEU A 71 -4.06 -12.77 20.79
CA LEU A 71 -4.35 -11.39 20.42
C LEU A 71 -5.20 -10.67 21.46
N VAL A 72 -6.19 -11.35 22.04
CA VAL A 72 -6.99 -10.78 23.14
C VAL A 72 -6.11 -10.51 24.36
N ALA A 73 -5.16 -11.39 24.68
CA ALA A 73 -4.22 -11.20 25.77
C ALA A 73 -3.31 -9.98 25.52
N ILE A 74 -2.75 -9.85 24.31
CA ILE A 74 -1.95 -8.67 23.90
C ILE A 74 -2.77 -7.39 24.07
N GLY A 75 -3.99 -7.37 23.55
CA GLY A 75 -4.85 -6.21 23.64
C GLY A 75 -5.27 -5.83 25.07
N ARG A 76 -5.41 -6.80 25.98
CA ARG A 76 -5.70 -6.55 27.39
C ARG A 76 -4.50 -5.96 28.14
N GLU A 77 -3.29 -6.39 27.80
CA GLU A 77 -2.07 -5.91 28.47
C GLU A 77 -1.66 -4.52 27.96
N PHE A 78 -1.74 -4.28 26.66
CA PHE A 78 -1.21 -3.05 26.02
C PHE A 78 -2.26 -2.10 25.48
N GLY A 79 -3.53 -2.48 25.51
CA GLY A 79 -4.63 -1.71 24.93
C GLY A 79 -4.98 -2.14 23.50
N TYR A 80 -6.23 -1.98 23.12
CA TYR A 80 -6.79 -2.45 21.85
C TYR A 80 -6.12 -1.82 20.60
N TYR A 81 -5.51 -0.65 20.72
CA TYR A 81 -4.82 0.01 19.61
C TYR A 81 -3.61 -0.80 19.09
N CYS A 82 -3.08 -1.72 19.90
CA CYS A 82 -2.04 -2.65 19.47
C CYS A 82 -2.55 -3.67 18.43
N LEU A 83 -3.87 -3.87 18.36
CA LEU A 83 -4.52 -4.82 17.46
C LEU A 83 -4.89 -4.22 16.08
N GLU A 84 -4.69 -2.91 15.89
CA GLU A 84 -4.99 -2.27 14.62
C GLU A 84 -4.31 -2.95 13.42
N PRO A 85 -3.00 -3.29 13.46
CA PRO A 85 -2.34 -4.00 12.36
C PRO A 85 -2.93 -5.40 12.09
N VAL A 86 -3.40 -6.09 13.14
CA VAL A 86 -4.07 -7.39 13.01
C VAL A 86 -5.40 -7.25 12.28
N ILE A 87 -6.20 -6.26 12.67
CA ILE A 87 -7.51 -6.00 12.04
C ILE A 87 -7.33 -5.52 10.59
N GLU A 88 -6.20 -4.90 10.26
CA GLU A 88 -5.88 -4.49 8.89
C GLU A 88 -5.26 -5.61 8.04
N ASP A 89 -4.80 -6.68 8.66
CA ASP A 89 -4.29 -7.85 7.94
C ASP A 89 -5.46 -8.70 7.40
N TRP A 90 -5.66 -8.65 6.10
CA TRP A 90 -6.74 -9.35 5.41
C TRP A 90 -6.69 -10.86 5.52
N LEU A 91 -5.60 -11.43 6.01
CA LEU A 91 -5.46 -12.86 6.32
C LEU A 91 -6.03 -13.22 7.70
N THR A 92 -6.36 -12.23 8.54
CA THR A 92 -6.90 -12.49 9.88
C THR A 92 -8.24 -13.23 9.79
N PRO A 93 -8.37 -14.42 10.40
CA PRO A 93 -9.60 -15.21 10.38
C PRO A 93 -10.79 -14.49 11.04
N GLY A 94 -12.01 -14.80 10.58
CA GLY A 94 -13.23 -14.21 11.13
C GLY A 94 -13.42 -14.51 12.62
N VAL A 95 -13.08 -15.71 13.08
CA VAL A 95 -13.17 -16.10 14.49
C VAL A 95 -12.27 -15.22 15.39
N VAL A 96 -11.09 -14.88 14.90
CA VAL A 96 -10.16 -13.96 15.59
C VAL A 96 -10.76 -12.56 15.71
N LEU A 97 -11.38 -12.08 14.63
CA LEU A 97 -12.06 -10.78 14.63
C LEU A 97 -13.25 -10.78 15.60
N ASP A 98 -14.02 -11.87 15.69
CA ASP A 98 -15.11 -12.03 16.66
C ASP A 98 -14.60 -12.02 18.10
N ALA A 99 -13.47 -12.67 18.38
CA ALA A 99 -12.83 -12.66 19.70
C ALA A 99 -12.37 -11.26 20.10
N ILE A 100 -11.76 -10.50 19.16
CA ILE A 100 -11.39 -9.09 19.38
C ILE A 100 -12.63 -8.26 19.71
N LEU A 101 -13.73 -8.41 18.97
CA LEU A 101 -14.98 -7.71 19.26
C LEU A 101 -15.58 -8.08 20.61
N GLY A 102 -15.49 -9.35 21.00
CA GLY A 102 -15.90 -9.84 22.31
C GLY A 102 -15.10 -9.20 23.45
N GLY A 103 -13.81 -8.94 23.24
CA GLY A 103 -12.95 -8.25 24.19
C GLY A 103 -13.26 -6.76 24.34
N TRP A 104 -13.70 -6.09 23.29
CA TRP A 104 -13.98 -4.63 23.27
C TRP A 104 -15.31 -4.27 22.59
N PRO A 105 -16.45 -4.75 23.09
CA PRO A 105 -17.75 -4.62 22.42
C PRO A 105 -18.28 -3.20 22.33
N THR A 106 -17.73 -2.27 23.11
CA THR A 106 -18.17 -0.85 23.14
C THR A 106 -17.26 0.07 22.35
N VAL A 107 -16.10 -0.40 21.85
CA VAL A 107 -15.12 0.43 21.15
C VAL A 107 -15.51 0.60 19.69
N GLN A 108 -16.07 1.76 19.36
CA GLN A 108 -16.62 2.04 18.03
C GLN A 108 -15.55 1.97 16.91
N SER A 109 -14.29 2.35 17.18
CA SER A 109 -13.21 2.30 16.19
C SER A 109 -12.92 0.86 15.73
N ILE A 110 -12.90 -0.09 16.65
CA ILE A 110 -12.73 -1.52 16.33
C ILE A 110 -13.86 -1.98 15.40
N TRP A 111 -15.11 -1.69 15.74
CA TRP A 111 -16.25 -2.03 14.89
C TRP A 111 -16.16 -1.44 13.49
N GLN A 112 -15.68 -0.20 13.36
CA GLN A 112 -15.51 0.46 12.06
C GLN A 112 -14.40 -0.17 11.22
N MET A 113 -13.31 -0.62 11.84
CA MET A 113 -12.22 -1.30 11.14
C MET A 113 -12.67 -2.70 10.68
N ILE A 114 -13.23 -3.48 11.58
CA ILE A 114 -13.66 -4.86 11.29
C ILE A 114 -14.81 -4.90 10.27
N ALA A 115 -15.74 -3.95 10.30
CA ALA A 115 -16.86 -3.92 9.36
C ALA A 115 -16.43 -3.83 7.88
N ARG A 116 -15.23 -3.35 7.57
CA ARG A 116 -14.69 -3.32 6.18
C ARG A 116 -13.81 -4.53 5.84
N HIS A 117 -13.56 -5.42 6.82
CA HIS A 117 -12.67 -6.56 6.64
C HIS A 117 -13.29 -7.61 5.69
N PRO A 118 -12.50 -8.32 4.84
CA PRO A 118 -13.03 -9.36 3.96
C PRO A 118 -13.63 -10.55 4.72
N ASN A 119 -13.12 -10.86 5.91
CA ASN A 119 -13.58 -11.97 6.74
C ASN A 119 -14.66 -11.54 7.78
N VAL A 120 -15.47 -10.52 7.43
CA VAL A 120 -16.59 -10.09 8.27
C VAL A 120 -17.58 -11.25 8.49
N THR A 121 -17.94 -11.51 9.75
CA THR A 121 -18.82 -12.61 10.10
C THR A 121 -20.31 -12.21 10.09
N ALA A 122 -21.21 -13.21 10.08
CA ALA A 122 -22.65 -12.98 10.15
C ALA A 122 -23.06 -12.24 11.45
N ASP A 123 -22.34 -12.45 12.54
CA ASP A 123 -22.61 -11.81 13.83
C ASP A 123 -22.23 -10.32 13.79
N MET A 124 -21.09 -10.00 13.16
CA MET A 124 -20.68 -8.61 12.91
C MET A 124 -21.69 -7.88 12.04
N GLU A 125 -22.14 -8.51 10.94
CA GLU A 125 -23.20 -7.93 10.08
C GLU A 125 -24.51 -7.71 10.85
N ARG A 126 -24.88 -8.67 11.72
CA ARG A 126 -26.09 -8.58 12.57
C ARG A 126 -25.96 -7.40 13.54
N TYR A 127 -24.82 -7.24 14.18
CA TYR A 127 -24.56 -6.12 15.08
C TYR A 127 -24.67 -4.77 14.34
N CYS A 128 -23.99 -4.63 13.20
CA CYS A 128 -24.03 -3.41 12.40
C CYS A 128 -25.46 -3.06 11.96
N ARG A 129 -26.29 -4.09 11.67
CA ARG A 129 -27.72 -3.93 11.35
C ARG A 129 -28.51 -3.38 12.54
N GLN A 130 -28.25 -3.91 13.74
CA GLN A 130 -28.95 -3.50 14.96
C GLN A 130 -28.64 -2.04 15.34
N LYS A 131 -27.40 -1.62 15.16
CA LYS A 131 -26.95 -0.25 15.51
C LYS A 131 -27.51 0.83 14.57
N ARG A 132 -28.00 0.48 13.38
CA ARG A 132 -28.52 1.41 12.36
C ARG A 132 -27.60 2.60 12.06
N ASN A 133 -26.30 2.42 12.25
CA ASN A 133 -25.30 3.49 12.10
C ASN A 133 -24.88 3.57 10.63
N VAL A 134 -24.96 4.78 10.06
CA VAL A 134 -24.62 5.03 8.65
C VAL A 134 -23.14 4.72 8.38
N THR A 135 -22.24 5.11 9.28
CA THR A 135 -20.80 4.85 9.13
C THR A 135 -20.49 3.36 9.14
N LEU A 136 -21.12 2.56 10.01
CA LEU A 136 -20.95 1.11 9.99
C LEU A 136 -21.49 0.49 8.70
N ASN A 137 -22.64 0.97 8.20
CA ASN A 137 -23.16 0.52 6.91
C ASN A 137 -22.26 0.90 5.73
N GLU A 138 -21.63 2.07 5.76
CA GLU A 138 -20.62 2.50 4.79
C GLU A 138 -19.40 1.59 4.82
N ARG A 139 -18.89 1.25 6.03
CA ARG A 139 -17.78 0.30 6.18
C ARG A 139 -18.12 -1.10 5.69
N LEU A 140 -19.32 -1.61 6.01
CA LEU A 140 -19.80 -2.88 5.46
C LEU A 140 -19.94 -2.85 3.92
N ALA A 141 -20.38 -1.73 3.35
CA ALA A 141 -20.47 -1.57 1.91
C ALA A 141 -19.08 -1.65 1.22
N ALA A 142 -18.01 -1.29 1.92
CA ALA A 142 -16.64 -1.40 1.45
C ALA A 142 -16.06 -2.82 1.62
N SER A 143 -16.65 -3.67 2.47
CA SER A 143 -16.15 -5.02 2.71
C SER A 143 -16.34 -5.92 1.50
N PRO A 144 -15.29 -6.62 1.04
CA PRO A 144 -15.43 -7.60 -0.04
C PRO A 144 -16.16 -8.88 0.40
N GLY A 145 -16.20 -9.19 1.71
CA GLY A 145 -16.77 -10.41 2.27
C GLY A 145 -18.22 -10.30 2.76
N VAL A 146 -18.87 -9.15 2.55
CA VAL A 146 -20.24 -8.95 3.03
C VAL A 146 -21.24 -9.91 2.38
N SER A 147 -22.15 -10.45 3.21
CA SER A 147 -23.14 -11.42 2.73
C SER A 147 -24.14 -10.83 1.71
N GLY A 148 -24.66 -11.69 0.83
CA GLY A 148 -25.66 -11.28 -0.16
C GLY A 148 -26.95 -10.71 0.45
N GLU A 149 -27.34 -11.14 1.65
CA GLU A 149 -28.47 -10.59 2.38
C GLU A 149 -28.20 -9.15 2.83
N THR A 150 -27.07 -8.94 3.46
CA THR A 150 -26.62 -7.60 3.89
C THR A 150 -26.44 -6.69 2.68
N MET A 151 -25.89 -7.19 1.57
CA MET A 151 -25.78 -6.46 0.32
C MET A 151 -27.14 -5.97 -0.20
N LYS A 152 -28.14 -6.86 -0.27
CA LYS A 152 -29.51 -6.47 -0.67
C LYS A 152 -30.09 -5.39 0.23
N ARG A 153 -29.75 -5.41 1.52
CA ARG A 153 -30.18 -4.38 2.47
C ARG A 153 -29.47 -3.05 2.22
N LEU A 154 -28.15 -3.08 2.00
CA LEU A 154 -27.34 -1.89 1.74
C LEU A 154 -27.78 -1.19 0.44
N LEU A 155 -28.12 -1.94 -0.60
CA LEU A 155 -28.70 -1.41 -1.84
C LEU A 155 -30.02 -0.65 -1.64
N ARG A 156 -30.78 -0.91 -0.56
CA ARG A 156 -31.99 -0.15 -0.20
C ARG A 156 -31.72 1.07 0.64
N SER A 157 -30.43 1.35 0.96
CA SER A 157 -30.06 2.51 1.76
C SER A 157 -30.54 3.81 1.12
N LYS A 158 -30.95 4.76 1.98
CA LYS A 158 -31.23 6.14 1.57
C LYS A 158 -29.96 7.02 1.63
N SER A 159 -28.87 6.51 2.20
CA SER A 159 -27.61 7.24 2.30
C SER A 159 -26.85 7.16 0.97
N ALA A 160 -26.61 8.32 0.37
CA ALA A 160 -25.78 8.44 -0.84
C ALA A 160 -24.37 7.85 -0.61
N ARG A 161 -23.76 8.07 0.58
CA ARG A 161 -22.42 7.55 0.92
C ARG A 161 -22.36 6.02 0.89
N VAL A 162 -23.39 5.34 1.42
CA VAL A 162 -23.44 3.88 1.38
C VAL A 162 -23.50 3.37 -0.06
N VAL A 163 -24.31 4.02 -0.91
CA VAL A 163 -24.44 3.63 -2.33
C VAL A 163 -23.16 3.95 -3.11
N GLU A 164 -22.54 5.09 -2.84
CA GLU A 164 -21.24 5.47 -3.40
C GLU A 164 -20.16 4.44 -3.05
N THR A 165 -20.09 4.03 -1.79
CA THR A 165 -19.14 3.01 -1.35
C THR A 165 -19.38 1.66 -2.04
N LEU A 166 -20.64 1.25 -2.25
CA LEU A 166 -20.95 0.06 -3.02
C LEU A 166 -20.43 0.14 -4.45
N LEU A 167 -20.57 1.27 -5.12
CA LEU A 167 -20.05 1.47 -6.48
C LEU A 167 -18.53 1.29 -6.55
N GLY A 168 -17.80 1.71 -5.52
CA GLY A 168 -16.35 1.57 -5.41
C GLY A 168 -15.88 0.19 -4.98
N ASN A 169 -16.76 -0.71 -4.52
CA ASN A 169 -16.36 -2.02 -4.01
C ASN A 169 -16.06 -3.00 -5.16
N ALA A 170 -14.77 -3.28 -5.36
CA ALA A 170 -14.29 -4.11 -6.47
C ALA A 170 -14.69 -5.59 -6.38
N ALA A 171 -15.10 -6.07 -5.20
CA ALA A 171 -15.52 -7.45 -5.01
C ALA A 171 -16.98 -7.72 -5.46
N LEU A 172 -17.74 -6.67 -5.82
CA LEU A 172 -19.12 -6.83 -6.21
C LEU A 172 -19.28 -7.26 -7.67
N SER A 173 -20.27 -8.11 -7.92
CA SER A 173 -20.61 -8.51 -9.28
C SER A 173 -21.23 -7.35 -10.08
N GLY A 174 -21.11 -7.41 -11.41
CA GLY A 174 -21.68 -6.41 -12.31
C GLY A 174 -23.17 -6.18 -12.11
N ASP A 175 -23.96 -7.23 -11.79
CA ASP A 175 -25.40 -7.08 -11.54
C ASP A 175 -25.72 -6.29 -10.27
N VAL A 176 -24.90 -6.48 -9.22
CA VAL A 176 -25.00 -5.69 -7.99
C VAL A 176 -24.62 -4.24 -8.26
N LEU A 177 -23.55 -4.02 -9.01
CA LEU A 177 -23.09 -2.68 -9.39
C LEU A 177 -24.10 -1.94 -10.28
N ARG A 178 -24.74 -2.64 -11.23
CA ARG A 178 -25.84 -2.07 -12.03
C ARG A 178 -27.03 -1.68 -11.15
N SER A 179 -27.30 -2.47 -10.13
CA SER A 179 -28.35 -2.15 -9.15
C SER A 179 -27.98 -0.98 -8.26
N ALA A 180 -26.72 -0.86 -7.86
CA ALA A 180 -26.19 0.26 -7.10
C ALA A 180 -26.22 1.55 -7.93
N GLU A 181 -25.83 1.50 -9.18
CA GLU A 181 -25.87 2.65 -10.12
C GLU A 181 -27.29 3.17 -10.29
N ARG A 182 -28.26 2.28 -10.58
CA ARG A 182 -29.68 2.67 -10.66
C ARG A 182 -30.20 3.26 -9.36
N ARG A 183 -29.76 2.70 -8.23
CA ARG A 183 -30.14 3.21 -6.91
C ARG A 183 -29.55 4.60 -6.67
N ALA A 184 -28.28 4.82 -7.04
CA ALA A 184 -27.59 6.11 -6.91
C ALA A 184 -28.37 7.21 -7.66
N ARG A 185 -28.78 6.97 -8.91
CA ARG A 185 -29.64 7.87 -9.68
C ARG A 185 -30.98 8.15 -8.95
N GLY A 186 -31.59 7.12 -8.38
CA GLY A 186 -32.82 7.24 -7.60
C GLY A 186 -32.69 7.99 -6.27
N THR A 187 -31.47 8.21 -5.75
CA THR A 187 -31.21 9.05 -4.57
C THR A 187 -30.91 10.51 -4.93
N GLY A 188 -30.90 10.87 -6.20
CA GLY A 188 -30.60 12.20 -6.69
C GLY A 188 -29.10 12.50 -6.81
N MET A 189 -28.22 11.50 -6.76
CA MET A 189 -26.80 11.68 -7.07
C MET A 189 -26.61 12.09 -8.52
N ARG A 190 -25.69 13.04 -8.77
CA ARG A 190 -25.36 13.46 -10.14
C ARG A 190 -24.58 12.34 -10.84
N THR A 191 -24.76 12.20 -12.15
CA THR A 191 -24.05 11.18 -12.95
C THR A 191 -22.53 11.27 -12.79
N ARG A 192 -21.99 12.48 -12.64
CA ARG A 192 -20.57 12.70 -12.41
C ARG A 192 -20.08 12.09 -11.10
N ASP A 193 -20.85 12.22 -10.03
CA ASP A 193 -20.50 11.68 -8.71
C ASP A 193 -20.61 10.12 -8.74
N ILE A 194 -21.61 9.59 -9.45
CA ILE A 194 -21.78 8.16 -9.66
C ILE A 194 -20.60 7.57 -10.47
N SER A 195 -20.23 8.22 -11.57
CA SER A 195 -19.11 7.79 -12.40
C SER A 195 -17.76 7.93 -11.68
N TRP A 196 -17.61 8.92 -10.82
CA TRP A 196 -16.43 9.07 -9.96
C TRP A 196 -16.29 7.89 -9.00
N ALA A 197 -17.38 7.51 -8.32
CA ALA A 197 -17.39 6.41 -7.37
C ALA A 197 -17.14 5.04 -8.03
N GLY A 198 -17.75 4.78 -9.18
CA GLY A 198 -17.68 3.49 -9.88
C GLY A 198 -16.62 3.42 -10.97
N GLY A 199 -16.04 4.54 -11.39
CA GLY A 199 -15.16 4.60 -12.56
C GLY A 199 -13.90 3.74 -12.46
N ARG A 200 -13.39 3.49 -11.26
CA ARG A 200 -12.21 2.63 -11.03
C ARG A 200 -12.55 1.17 -10.76
N ASN A 201 -13.82 0.82 -10.73
CA ASN A 201 -14.26 -0.54 -10.43
C ASN A 201 -14.23 -1.41 -11.68
N ALA A 202 -13.29 -2.36 -11.76
CA ALA A 202 -13.13 -3.27 -12.90
C ALA A 202 -14.34 -4.16 -13.17
N SER A 203 -15.21 -4.37 -12.18
CA SER A 203 -16.43 -5.16 -12.31
C SER A 203 -17.63 -4.33 -12.81
N MET A 204 -17.43 -3.05 -13.15
CA MET A 204 -18.50 -2.19 -13.68
C MET A 204 -19.04 -2.75 -15.00
N PRO A 205 -20.38 -2.89 -15.16
CA PRO A 205 -20.96 -3.43 -16.39
C PRO A 205 -20.60 -2.62 -17.63
N ALA A 206 -20.32 -3.32 -18.74
CA ALA A 206 -19.91 -2.71 -20.00
C ALA A 206 -20.93 -1.68 -20.53
N ASP A 207 -22.22 -1.98 -20.44
CA ASP A 207 -23.29 -1.07 -20.87
C ASP A 207 -23.33 0.23 -20.05
N VAL A 208 -22.99 0.17 -18.76
CA VAL A 208 -22.88 1.35 -17.90
C VAL A 208 -21.66 2.17 -18.30
N LEU A 209 -20.51 1.53 -18.52
CA LEU A 209 -19.29 2.20 -18.97
C LEU A 209 -19.47 2.85 -20.34
N GLU A 210 -20.09 2.16 -21.30
CA GLU A 210 -20.41 2.69 -22.64
C GLU A 210 -21.29 3.94 -22.53
N SER A 211 -22.31 3.90 -21.67
CA SER A 211 -23.16 5.05 -21.40
C SER A 211 -22.37 6.24 -20.84
N TRP A 212 -21.38 5.99 -19.98
CA TRP A 212 -20.53 7.05 -19.43
C TRP A 212 -19.52 7.57 -20.46
N LEU A 213 -18.91 6.69 -21.26
CA LEU A 213 -17.99 7.09 -22.35
C LEU A 213 -18.68 7.93 -23.40
N SER A 214 -19.97 7.69 -23.66
CA SER A 214 -20.79 8.45 -24.61
C SER A 214 -21.42 9.72 -24.02
N SER A 215 -21.14 10.04 -22.74
CA SER A 215 -21.72 11.21 -22.08
C SER A 215 -21.26 12.52 -22.71
N SER A 216 -22.13 13.52 -22.76
CA SER A 216 -21.77 14.90 -23.11
C SER A 216 -20.94 15.59 -22.01
N ASP A 217 -21.03 15.14 -20.75
CA ASP A 217 -20.22 15.62 -19.63
C ASP A 217 -18.81 15.04 -19.69
N GLU A 218 -17.81 15.90 -19.92
CA GLU A 218 -16.40 15.50 -19.99
C GLU A 218 -15.93 14.82 -18.71
N GLY A 219 -16.34 15.29 -17.53
CA GLY A 219 -15.98 14.68 -16.24
C GLY A 219 -16.50 13.25 -16.11
N VAL A 220 -17.69 12.95 -16.63
CA VAL A 220 -18.24 11.59 -16.67
C VAL A 220 -17.41 10.69 -17.61
N ARG A 221 -17.06 11.19 -18.81
CA ARG A 221 -16.20 10.44 -19.75
C ARG A 221 -14.82 10.15 -19.15
N LEU A 222 -14.19 11.14 -18.51
CA LEU A 222 -12.88 10.98 -17.89
C LEU A 222 -12.92 9.93 -16.76
N ASN A 223 -13.97 9.94 -15.94
CA ASN A 223 -14.15 8.93 -14.91
C ASN A 223 -14.32 7.51 -15.48
N ALA A 224 -14.96 7.37 -16.65
CA ALA A 224 -15.08 6.09 -17.34
C ALA A 224 -13.76 5.61 -17.95
N LEU A 225 -12.94 6.54 -18.49
CA LEU A 225 -11.64 6.22 -19.10
C LEU A 225 -10.62 5.70 -18.08
N VAL A 226 -10.72 6.04 -16.78
CA VAL A 226 -9.84 5.48 -15.75
C VAL A 226 -10.20 4.06 -15.36
N ASN A 227 -11.31 3.51 -15.89
CA ASN A 227 -11.72 2.14 -15.58
C ASN A 227 -10.72 1.14 -16.19
N PRO A 228 -10.26 0.13 -15.42
CA PRO A 228 -9.29 -0.86 -15.92
C PRO A 228 -9.75 -1.66 -17.13
N VAL A 229 -11.07 -1.75 -17.36
CA VAL A 229 -11.65 -2.46 -18.51
C VAL A 229 -12.22 -1.54 -19.60
N ALA A 230 -11.97 -0.21 -19.49
CA ALA A 230 -12.35 0.71 -20.55
C ALA A 230 -11.65 0.32 -21.86
N PRO A 231 -12.34 0.43 -23.04
CA PRO A 231 -11.73 0.08 -24.31
C PRO A 231 -10.49 0.94 -24.61
N THR A 232 -9.36 0.30 -24.94
CA THR A 232 -8.12 1.00 -25.31
C THR A 232 -8.34 1.98 -26.48
N ALA A 233 -9.24 1.65 -27.41
CA ALA A 233 -9.62 2.56 -28.50
C ALA A 233 -10.22 3.87 -28.00
N ALA A 234 -11.04 3.85 -26.94
CA ALA A 234 -11.61 5.06 -26.36
C ALA A 234 -10.54 5.97 -25.72
N LEU A 235 -9.51 5.34 -25.12
CA LEU A 235 -8.37 6.08 -24.59
C LEU A 235 -7.55 6.73 -25.72
N TRP A 236 -7.27 5.98 -26.78
CA TRP A 236 -6.58 6.50 -27.97
C TRP A 236 -7.35 7.65 -28.61
N GLU A 237 -8.65 7.51 -28.78
CA GLU A 237 -9.51 8.57 -29.32
C GLU A 237 -9.41 9.83 -28.45
N HIS A 238 -9.55 9.69 -27.12
CA HIS A 238 -9.44 10.81 -26.20
C HIS A 238 -8.07 11.49 -26.27
N LEU A 239 -6.97 10.74 -26.26
CA LEU A 239 -5.60 11.28 -26.35
C LEU A 239 -5.35 12.00 -27.66
N THR A 240 -5.82 11.45 -28.80
CA THR A 240 -5.56 12.00 -30.14
C THR A 240 -6.39 13.24 -30.47
N GLN A 241 -7.57 13.37 -29.88
CA GLN A 241 -8.44 14.55 -30.04
C GLN A 241 -7.85 15.79 -29.36
N LYS A 242 -6.99 15.63 -28.37
CA LYS A 242 -6.37 16.77 -27.68
C LYS A 242 -5.15 17.29 -28.44
N THR A 243 -5.23 18.51 -28.94
CA THR A 243 -4.21 19.08 -29.82
C THR A 243 -3.07 19.80 -29.14
N ALA A 244 -3.23 20.23 -27.89
CA ALA A 244 -2.21 20.96 -27.12
C ALA A 244 -2.06 20.46 -25.71
N PHE A 245 -0.82 20.38 -25.21
CA PHE A 245 -0.49 20.18 -23.81
C PHE A 245 -0.40 21.56 -23.12
N ASP A 246 -1.47 22.34 -23.17
CA ASP A 246 -1.52 23.61 -22.49
C ASP A 246 -1.63 23.43 -20.99
N SER A 247 -0.72 24.03 -20.28
CA SER A 247 -0.39 23.80 -18.86
C SER A 247 -1.49 24.08 -17.84
N TYR A 248 -2.60 24.67 -18.23
CA TYR A 248 -3.68 25.09 -17.33
C TYR A 248 -5.05 24.46 -17.59
N SER A 249 -5.20 23.69 -18.64
CA SER A 249 -6.53 23.27 -19.11
C SER A 249 -6.68 21.76 -19.29
N TYR A 250 -5.81 20.93 -18.66
CA TYR A 250 -5.78 19.50 -18.95
C TYR A 250 -6.27 18.64 -17.79
N PRO A 251 -7.59 18.58 -17.56
CA PRO A 251 -8.13 17.64 -16.56
C PRO A 251 -7.90 16.16 -16.93
N GLY A 252 -7.49 15.87 -18.18
CA GLY A 252 -7.21 14.51 -18.63
C GLY A 252 -5.78 14.01 -18.37
N ILE A 253 -4.82 14.90 -18.16
CA ILE A 253 -3.41 14.52 -17.95
C ILE A 253 -3.14 14.11 -16.51
N ASP A 254 -3.77 14.75 -15.53
CA ASP A 254 -3.70 14.33 -14.11
C ASP A 254 -4.26 12.93 -13.89
N ILE A 255 -5.04 12.43 -14.85
CA ILE A 255 -5.70 11.13 -14.80
C ILE A 255 -4.89 10.05 -15.54
N PHE A 256 -4.01 10.43 -16.49
CA PHE A 256 -3.22 9.48 -17.28
C PHE A 256 -2.48 8.42 -16.43
N PRO A 257 -1.84 8.76 -15.30
CA PRO A 257 -1.22 7.76 -14.43
C PRO A 257 -2.22 6.78 -13.80
N SER A 258 -3.49 7.12 -13.79
CA SER A 258 -4.58 6.29 -13.26
C SER A 258 -5.18 5.36 -14.31
N TRP A 259 -4.74 5.47 -15.56
CA TRP A 259 -5.24 4.64 -16.66
C TRP A 259 -4.53 3.28 -16.67
N SER A 260 -4.93 2.42 -15.77
CA SER A 260 -4.34 1.08 -15.63
C SER A 260 -4.42 0.23 -16.91
N ASN A 261 -5.26 0.62 -17.87
CA ASN A 261 -5.42 0.00 -19.18
C ASN A 261 -4.64 0.70 -20.31
N ALA A 262 -3.91 1.80 -20.03
CA ALA A 262 -2.97 2.35 -20.99
C ALA A 262 -1.88 1.31 -21.31
N ASP A 263 -1.57 1.12 -22.59
CA ASP A 263 -0.47 0.27 -23.02
C ASP A 263 0.85 1.06 -23.21
N GLY A 264 1.94 0.34 -23.41
CA GLY A 264 3.26 0.92 -23.57
C GLY A 264 3.35 1.84 -24.79
N ASP A 265 2.70 1.47 -25.90
CA ASP A 265 2.71 2.27 -27.14
C ASP A 265 1.99 3.60 -26.95
N MET A 266 0.92 3.61 -26.17
CA MET A 266 0.20 4.83 -25.80
C MET A 266 1.06 5.75 -24.94
N ILE A 267 1.80 5.19 -24.00
CA ILE A 267 2.75 5.93 -23.16
C ILE A 267 3.87 6.51 -24.02
N ASP A 268 4.43 5.72 -24.93
CA ASP A 268 5.48 6.16 -25.85
C ASP A 268 5.03 7.28 -26.79
N TRP A 269 3.83 7.14 -27.35
CA TRP A 269 3.22 8.17 -28.19
C TRP A 269 3.05 9.48 -27.40
N PHE A 270 2.51 9.37 -26.18
CA PHE A 270 2.31 10.51 -25.29
C PHE A 270 3.63 11.21 -24.96
N LEU A 271 4.63 10.45 -24.48
CA LEU A 271 5.96 10.99 -24.11
C LEU A 271 6.68 11.62 -25.33
N SER A 272 6.57 11.01 -26.51
CA SER A 272 7.16 11.56 -27.74
C SER A 272 6.54 12.91 -28.14
N ARG A 273 5.23 13.05 -27.98
CA ARG A 273 4.51 14.29 -28.23
C ARG A 273 4.84 15.36 -27.19
N TRP A 274 4.82 14.94 -25.90
CA TRP A 274 5.22 15.79 -24.79
C TRP A 274 6.64 16.32 -24.96
N GLU A 275 7.58 15.48 -25.37
CA GLU A 275 8.98 15.82 -25.62
C GLU A 275 9.14 16.88 -26.71
N LYS A 276 8.37 16.79 -27.78
CA LYS A 276 8.36 17.80 -28.87
C LYS A 276 7.90 19.17 -28.38
N GLN A 277 6.93 19.20 -27.47
CA GLN A 277 6.33 20.47 -27.01
C GLN A 277 7.07 21.09 -25.83
N VAL A 278 7.57 20.31 -24.91
CA VAL A 278 8.13 20.80 -23.63
C VAL A 278 9.56 20.36 -23.35
N GLY A 279 10.12 19.44 -24.13
CA GLY A 279 11.44 18.85 -23.89
C GLY A 279 12.59 19.85 -23.84
N GLY A 280 12.45 21.04 -24.49
CA GLY A 280 13.40 22.15 -24.38
C GLY A 280 13.46 22.76 -22.96
N ALA A 281 12.36 22.78 -22.25
CA ALA A 281 12.27 23.32 -20.89
C ALA A 281 12.91 22.40 -19.83
N LEU A 282 13.01 21.10 -20.10
CA LEU A 282 13.68 20.15 -19.20
C LEU A 282 15.20 20.32 -19.15
N ARG A 283 15.81 20.87 -20.20
CA ARG A 283 17.26 21.11 -20.28
C ARG A 283 17.70 22.31 -19.45
N SER A 284 16.79 23.21 -19.14
CA SER A 284 17.04 24.30 -18.21
C SER A 284 16.42 23.90 -16.87
N ASN A 285 17.17 23.90 -15.80
CA ASN A 285 16.68 23.69 -14.41
C ASN A 285 15.65 24.77 -13.98
N PHE A 286 14.89 25.32 -14.89
CA PHE A 286 13.95 26.41 -14.65
C PHE A 286 12.62 25.89 -14.11
N PRO A 287 12.18 26.39 -12.94
CA PRO A 287 10.94 25.93 -12.28
C PRO A 287 9.65 26.34 -12.96
N GLN A 288 9.69 27.00 -14.12
CA GLN A 288 8.51 27.67 -14.72
C GLN A 288 7.46 26.74 -15.35
N ARG A 289 7.68 25.40 -15.40
CA ARG A 289 6.70 24.44 -15.94
C ARG A 289 6.68 23.13 -15.14
N ILE A 290 6.56 23.26 -13.83
CA ILE A 290 6.52 22.12 -12.89
C ILE A 290 5.41 21.13 -13.25
N GLU A 291 4.25 21.60 -13.64
CA GLU A 291 3.08 20.77 -13.99
C GLU A 291 3.31 19.87 -15.21
N CYS A 292 4.01 20.37 -16.22
CA CYS A 292 4.35 19.57 -17.41
C CYS A 292 5.36 18.44 -17.09
N GLN A 293 6.21 18.63 -16.08
CA GLN A 293 7.15 17.59 -15.64
C GLN A 293 6.40 16.46 -14.93
N TRP A 294 5.47 16.78 -14.05
CA TRP A 294 4.70 15.79 -13.31
C TRP A 294 3.97 14.81 -14.21
N THR A 295 3.49 15.27 -15.36
CA THR A 295 2.78 14.40 -16.30
C THR A 295 3.70 13.38 -16.96
N ALA A 296 4.91 13.80 -17.38
CA ALA A 296 5.88 12.87 -17.95
C ALA A 296 6.41 11.90 -16.87
N GLU A 297 6.67 12.38 -15.66
CA GLU A 297 7.04 11.54 -14.52
C GLU A 297 5.97 10.48 -14.26
N ALA A 298 4.71 10.88 -14.23
CA ALA A 298 3.60 9.98 -14.01
C ALA A 298 3.46 8.91 -15.11
N ALA A 299 3.70 9.30 -16.37
CA ALA A 299 3.71 8.37 -17.51
C ALA A 299 4.87 7.38 -17.43
N LEU A 300 6.05 7.82 -17.01
CA LEU A 300 7.23 6.96 -16.82
C LEU A 300 7.09 6.03 -15.61
N LEU A 301 6.32 6.43 -14.58
CA LEU A 301 6.02 5.60 -13.42
C LEU A 301 4.91 4.57 -13.71
N HIS A 302 4.29 4.58 -14.87
CA HIS A 302 3.27 3.62 -15.22
C HIS A 302 3.87 2.21 -15.37
N PRO A 303 3.26 1.14 -14.80
CA PRO A 303 3.82 -0.21 -14.83
C PRO A 303 4.05 -0.77 -16.25
N ARG A 304 3.30 -0.28 -17.24
CA ARG A 304 3.43 -0.69 -18.64
C ARG A 304 4.30 0.25 -19.51
N ALA A 305 4.97 1.22 -18.89
CA ALA A 305 5.95 2.03 -19.63
C ALA A 305 7.08 1.12 -20.14
N HIS A 306 7.48 1.32 -21.41
CA HIS A 306 8.54 0.52 -21.98
C HIS A 306 9.90 0.92 -21.39
N ALA A 307 10.69 -0.08 -20.98
CA ALA A 307 12.03 0.12 -20.44
C ALA A 307 12.93 0.94 -21.39
N VAL A 308 12.82 0.69 -22.70
CA VAL A 308 13.57 1.42 -23.75
C VAL A 308 13.23 2.90 -23.77
N THR A 309 11.96 3.24 -23.56
CA THR A 309 11.53 4.64 -23.52
C THR A 309 12.05 5.35 -22.27
N LEU A 310 12.00 4.67 -21.13
CA LEU A 310 12.57 5.19 -19.90
C LEU A 310 14.09 5.37 -20.02
N GLU A 311 14.79 4.40 -20.57
CA GLU A 311 16.23 4.47 -20.83
C GLU A 311 16.59 5.65 -21.72
N ARG A 312 15.86 5.84 -22.83
CA ARG A 312 16.02 6.96 -23.74
C ARG A 312 15.81 8.32 -23.05
N MET A 313 14.73 8.43 -22.27
CA MET A 313 14.41 9.65 -21.52
C MET A 313 15.47 9.93 -20.45
N TYR A 314 15.92 8.90 -19.74
CA TYR A 314 16.98 9.02 -18.75
C TYR A 314 18.31 9.44 -19.38
N ALA A 315 18.75 8.79 -20.46
CA ALA A 315 19.98 9.15 -21.18
C ALA A 315 19.95 10.62 -21.66
N ARG A 316 18.78 11.11 -22.05
CA ARG A 316 18.63 12.47 -22.57
C ARG A 316 18.54 13.54 -21.48
N TYR A 317 17.92 13.26 -20.36
CA TYR A 317 17.55 14.25 -19.34
C TYR A 317 18.12 13.97 -17.96
N GLY A 318 18.51 12.73 -17.63
CA GLY A 318 18.98 12.33 -16.30
C GLY A 318 20.25 13.06 -15.84
N GLY A 319 21.11 13.47 -16.79
CA GLY A 319 22.32 14.26 -16.47
C GLY A 319 22.06 15.71 -16.10
N VAL A 320 20.90 16.27 -16.43
CA VAL A 320 20.59 17.69 -16.29
C VAL A 320 19.33 17.96 -15.47
N ASN A 321 18.54 16.94 -15.19
CA ASN A 321 17.28 17.07 -14.47
C ASN A 321 17.18 16.03 -13.34
N MET A 322 17.34 16.50 -12.10
CA MET A 322 17.32 15.64 -10.92
C MET A 322 15.99 14.90 -10.74
N ARG A 323 14.86 15.52 -11.10
CA ARG A 323 13.55 14.84 -11.00
C ARG A 323 13.47 13.66 -11.96
N MET A 324 14.10 13.74 -13.13
CA MET A 324 14.19 12.61 -14.05
C MET A 324 15.02 11.47 -13.45
N CYS A 325 16.10 11.78 -12.71
CA CYS A 325 16.84 10.77 -11.94
C CYS A 325 15.93 10.10 -10.90
N MET A 326 15.24 10.88 -10.08
CA MET A 326 14.33 10.35 -9.06
C MET A 326 13.21 9.51 -9.66
N THR A 327 12.65 9.93 -10.80
CA THR A 327 11.63 9.19 -11.54
C THR A 327 12.18 7.87 -12.07
N ALA A 328 13.38 7.90 -12.65
CA ALA A 328 14.03 6.69 -13.18
C ALA A 328 14.37 5.69 -12.06
N ALA A 329 14.78 6.14 -10.88
CA ALA A 329 14.99 5.27 -9.73
C ALA A 329 13.69 4.57 -9.27
N ARG A 330 12.54 5.27 -9.37
CA ARG A 330 11.23 4.81 -8.91
C ARG A 330 10.44 4.00 -9.94
N ALA A 331 10.71 4.15 -11.23
CA ALA A 331 9.90 3.55 -12.27
C ALA A 331 9.95 2.01 -12.22
N PRO A 332 8.80 1.31 -12.22
CA PRO A 332 8.76 -0.15 -12.20
C PRO A 332 9.53 -0.79 -13.35
N SER A 333 9.42 -0.22 -14.56
CA SER A 333 10.07 -0.70 -15.77
C SER A 333 11.53 -0.25 -15.93
N SER A 334 12.12 0.40 -14.92
CA SER A 334 13.49 0.90 -15.02
C SER A 334 14.51 -0.22 -15.19
N PRO A 335 15.36 -0.21 -16.24
CA PRO A 335 16.47 -1.13 -16.32
C PRO A 335 17.40 -1.00 -15.12
N ASP A 336 18.01 -2.11 -14.71
CA ASP A 336 18.87 -2.17 -13.53
C ASP A 336 19.97 -1.10 -13.53
N TRP A 337 20.68 -0.97 -14.66
CA TRP A 337 21.77 -0.01 -14.77
C TRP A 337 21.28 1.45 -14.64
N VAL A 338 20.10 1.76 -15.21
CA VAL A 338 19.47 3.09 -15.10
C VAL A 338 19.13 3.38 -13.65
N ARG A 339 18.51 2.40 -12.97
CA ARG A 339 18.12 2.55 -11.57
C ARG A 339 19.34 2.78 -10.67
N ARG A 340 20.39 1.99 -10.84
CA ARG A 340 21.65 2.13 -10.08
C ARG A 340 22.32 3.49 -10.29
N ASP A 341 22.43 3.93 -11.56
CA ASP A 341 23.02 5.23 -11.88
C ASP A 341 22.16 6.38 -11.35
N ALA A 342 20.84 6.28 -11.46
CA ALA A 342 19.89 7.26 -10.94
C ALA A 342 19.95 7.41 -9.40
N ILE A 343 20.05 6.28 -8.67
CA ILE A 343 20.24 6.30 -7.21
C ILE A 343 21.54 7.03 -6.86
N ARG A 344 22.67 6.64 -7.46
CA ARG A 344 23.98 7.26 -7.18
C ARG A 344 23.97 8.75 -7.45
N ARG A 345 23.50 9.18 -8.62
CA ARG A 345 23.41 10.60 -8.95
C ARG A 345 22.54 11.41 -8.00
N THR A 346 21.44 10.80 -7.55
CA THR A 346 20.55 11.47 -6.58
C THR A 346 21.24 11.65 -5.23
N VAL A 347 21.98 10.65 -4.78
CA VAL A 347 22.77 10.71 -3.53
C VAL A 347 23.92 11.70 -3.66
N ASP A 348 24.72 11.63 -4.73
CA ASP A 348 25.88 12.49 -5.00
C ASP A 348 25.46 13.97 -5.07
N ALA A 349 24.25 14.25 -5.50
CA ALA A 349 23.67 15.59 -5.50
C ALA A 349 23.09 16.04 -4.13
N GLY A 350 23.23 15.22 -3.09
CA GLY A 350 22.78 15.55 -1.73
C GLY A 350 21.31 15.28 -1.43
N TYR A 351 20.60 14.55 -2.31
CA TYR A 351 19.18 14.24 -2.15
C TYR A 351 18.91 12.84 -1.57
N SER A 352 19.82 12.29 -0.76
CA SER A 352 19.70 10.95 -0.16
C SER A 352 18.38 10.73 0.59
N ALA A 353 17.90 11.73 1.32
CA ALA A 353 16.61 11.67 2.03
C ALA A 353 15.38 11.61 1.11
N SER A 354 15.54 11.96 -0.18
CA SER A 354 14.47 11.98 -1.17
C SER A 354 14.54 10.80 -2.14
N VAL A 355 15.53 9.92 -1.99
CA VAL A 355 15.63 8.71 -2.81
C VAL A 355 14.47 7.78 -2.43
N SER A 356 13.75 7.34 -3.44
CA SER A 356 12.78 6.27 -3.32
C SER A 356 12.85 5.39 -4.56
N VAL A 357 12.54 4.12 -4.42
CA VAL A 357 12.45 3.15 -5.51
C VAL A 357 11.06 2.53 -5.52
N ASP A 358 10.69 1.90 -6.63
CA ASP A 358 9.51 1.04 -6.62
C ASP A 358 9.83 -0.20 -5.79
N SER A 359 9.15 -0.37 -4.66
CA SER A 359 9.46 -1.40 -3.67
C SER A 359 9.34 -2.81 -4.23
N VAL A 360 8.35 -3.02 -5.12
CA VAL A 360 8.05 -4.34 -5.72
C VAL A 360 9.09 -4.74 -6.76
N SER A 361 9.52 -3.81 -7.62
CA SER A 361 10.47 -4.08 -8.71
C SER A 361 11.93 -3.92 -8.29
N ALA A 362 12.20 -3.40 -7.10
CA ALA A 362 13.57 -3.27 -6.60
C ALA A 362 14.15 -4.65 -6.29
N SER A 363 15.33 -4.95 -6.86
CA SER A 363 16.05 -6.19 -6.57
C SER A 363 16.77 -6.13 -5.21
N PRO A 364 17.20 -7.29 -4.66
CA PRO A 364 18.06 -7.33 -3.46
C PRO A 364 19.30 -6.44 -3.57
N GLU A 365 19.90 -6.37 -4.76
CA GLU A 365 21.09 -5.55 -5.03
C GLU A 365 20.77 -4.05 -4.97
N HIS A 366 19.56 -3.64 -5.37
CA HIS A 366 19.11 -2.26 -5.21
C HIS A 366 18.93 -1.89 -3.75
N ALA A 367 18.37 -2.79 -2.93
CA ALA A 367 18.27 -2.57 -1.49
C ALA A 367 19.65 -2.40 -0.83
N ARG A 368 20.63 -3.24 -1.21
CA ARG A 368 22.01 -3.10 -0.73
C ARG A 368 22.66 -1.79 -1.18
N LEU A 369 22.50 -1.40 -2.44
CA LEU A 369 23.01 -0.13 -2.95
C LEU A 369 22.42 1.07 -2.18
N LEU A 370 21.12 1.05 -1.92
CA LEU A 370 20.46 2.10 -1.13
C LEU A 370 21.04 2.18 0.29
N TYR A 371 21.30 1.03 0.91
CA TYR A 371 21.92 0.95 2.22
C TYR A 371 23.35 1.53 2.20
N GLU A 372 24.20 1.11 1.24
CA GLU A 372 25.57 1.63 1.05
C GLU A 372 25.59 3.15 0.81
N CYS A 373 24.57 3.67 0.15
CA CYS A 373 24.39 5.11 -0.06
C CYS A 373 23.77 5.85 1.15
N GLY A 374 23.55 5.18 2.28
CA GLY A 374 22.94 5.78 3.48
C GLY A 374 21.43 6.03 3.40
N CYS A 375 20.76 5.50 2.37
CA CYS A 375 19.31 5.65 2.17
C CYS A 375 18.53 4.56 2.92
N LEU A 376 18.72 4.46 4.25
CA LEU A 376 18.20 3.36 5.08
C LEU A 376 16.68 3.15 4.98
N ALA A 377 15.91 4.24 4.86
CA ALA A 377 14.46 4.13 4.75
C ALA A 377 14.05 3.48 3.42
N ALA A 378 14.60 3.95 2.31
CA ALA A 378 14.31 3.41 0.99
C ALA A 378 14.79 1.96 0.84
N ALA A 379 15.92 1.59 1.46
CA ALA A 379 16.41 0.21 1.47
C ALA A 379 15.46 -0.72 2.24
N ALA A 380 14.92 -0.25 3.37
CA ALA A 380 13.97 -0.99 4.18
C ALA A 380 12.59 -1.12 3.53
N ASP A 381 12.21 -0.19 2.65
CA ASP A 381 10.93 -0.20 1.95
C ASP A 381 10.92 -1.17 0.74
N CYS A 382 12.07 -1.72 0.33
CA CYS A 382 12.15 -2.68 -0.77
C CYS A 382 11.55 -4.03 -0.35
N GLU A 383 10.49 -4.50 -1.03
CA GLU A 383 9.84 -5.79 -0.71
C GLU A 383 10.80 -6.99 -0.81
N ASN A 384 11.82 -6.89 -1.68
CA ASN A 384 12.83 -7.94 -1.89
C ASN A 384 14.13 -7.68 -1.09
N ALA A 385 14.11 -6.79 -0.08
CA ALA A 385 15.28 -6.58 0.77
C ALA A 385 15.66 -7.87 1.49
N PRO A 386 16.96 -8.28 1.45
CA PRO A 386 17.42 -9.48 2.14
C PRO A 386 17.26 -9.36 3.66
N GLY A 387 16.94 -10.49 4.32
CA GLY A 387 16.71 -10.50 5.77
C GLY A 387 17.92 -10.06 6.59
N ASP A 388 19.13 -10.43 6.19
CA ASP A 388 20.39 -9.97 6.80
C ASP A 388 20.56 -8.44 6.71
N LEU A 389 20.25 -7.88 5.54
CA LEU A 389 20.27 -6.43 5.34
C LEU A 389 19.24 -5.70 6.22
N LEU A 390 18.04 -6.28 6.36
CA LEU A 390 16.99 -5.71 7.22
C LEU A 390 17.43 -5.69 8.68
N VAL A 391 18.15 -6.70 9.14
CA VAL A 391 18.75 -6.72 10.48
C VAL A 391 19.79 -5.60 10.64
N GLU A 392 20.71 -5.46 9.68
CA GLU A 392 21.70 -4.38 9.69
C GLU A 392 21.06 -2.99 9.72
N ILE A 393 19.99 -2.78 8.94
CA ILE A 393 19.23 -1.51 8.94
C ILE A 393 18.55 -1.27 10.29
N LEU A 394 17.93 -2.29 10.87
CA LEU A 394 17.30 -2.20 12.19
C LEU A 394 18.33 -1.78 13.24
N GLU A 395 19.46 -2.45 13.28
CA GLU A 395 20.54 -2.15 14.20
C GLU A 395 21.09 -0.72 14.01
N ALA A 396 21.30 -0.29 12.76
CA ALA A 396 21.73 1.06 12.45
C ALA A 396 20.73 2.13 12.95
N LYS A 397 19.42 1.89 12.75
CA LYS A 397 18.37 2.78 13.24
C LYS A 397 18.30 2.84 14.77
N LEU A 398 18.46 1.70 15.44
CA LEU A 398 18.49 1.65 16.91
C LEU A 398 19.72 2.36 17.47
N ARG A 399 20.89 2.17 16.86
CA ARG A 399 22.13 2.86 17.23
C ARG A 399 21.98 4.37 17.06
N ALA A 400 21.46 4.82 15.92
CA ALA A 400 21.22 6.24 15.67
C ALA A 400 20.27 6.85 16.71
N ALA A 401 19.21 6.12 17.09
CA ALA A 401 18.30 6.57 18.14
C ALA A 401 19.00 6.71 19.52
N ALA A 402 19.93 5.82 19.84
CA ALA A 402 20.66 5.87 21.12
C ALA A 402 21.76 6.94 21.17
N GLU A 403 22.35 7.26 20.02
CA GLU A 403 23.40 8.28 19.90
C GLU A 403 22.84 9.70 19.82
N GLU A 404 21.51 9.83 19.66
CA GLU A 404 20.87 11.14 19.55
C GLU A 404 21.04 11.95 20.84
N LYS A 405 21.95 12.91 20.81
CA LYS A 405 22.31 13.80 21.93
C LYS A 405 21.26 14.87 22.24
N SER A 406 20.13 14.90 21.53
CA SER A 406 19.05 15.82 21.84
C SER A 406 18.50 15.46 23.23
N GLY A 407 18.55 16.35 24.20
CA GLY A 407 18.11 16.13 25.59
C GLY A 407 16.61 15.75 25.74
N ASN A 408 15.99 15.26 24.70
CA ASN A 408 14.63 14.78 24.65
C ASN A 408 14.64 13.24 24.54
N SER A 409 14.72 12.59 25.72
CA SER A 409 14.64 11.13 25.83
C SER A 409 13.42 10.53 25.14
N ASP A 410 12.31 11.28 25.07
CA ASP A 410 11.06 10.83 24.47
C ASP A 410 11.21 10.65 22.95
N TYR A 411 11.96 11.51 22.28
CA TYR A 411 12.17 11.42 20.83
C TYR A 411 13.00 10.21 20.44
N ALA A 412 14.07 9.91 21.16
CA ALA A 412 14.88 8.70 20.97
C ALA A 412 14.03 7.43 21.17
N PHE A 413 13.22 7.41 22.21
CA PHE A 413 12.27 6.34 22.50
C PHE A 413 11.28 6.12 21.33
N PHE A 414 10.64 7.19 20.83
CA PHE A 414 9.71 7.08 19.71
C PHE A 414 10.39 6.57 18.45
N ARG A 415 11.59 7.05 18.11
CA ARG A 415 12.33 6.58 16.94
C ARG A 415 12.71 5.11 17.01
N ALA A 416 13.17 4.64 18.16
CA ALA A 416 13.50 3.24 18.37
C ALA A 416 12.25 2.35 18.26
N ARG A 417 11.15 2.77 18.85
CA ARG A 417 9.86 2.06 18.78
C ARG A 417 9.30 1.98 17.36
N ASP A 418 9.37 3.09 16.61
CA ASP A 418 8.95 3.12 15.21
C ASP A 418 9.86 2.25 14.33
N ALA A 419 11.17 2.24 14.58
CA ALA A 419 12.10 1.37 13.89
C ALA A 419 11.73 -0.12 14.12
N LEU A 420 11.51 -0.52 15.38
CA LEU A 420 11.07 -1.89 15.69
C LEU A 420 9.75 -2.24 14.99
N LYS A 421 8.72 -1.39 15.12
CA LYS A 421 7.41 -1.61 14.50
C LYS A 421 7.52 -1.83 12.99
N ASN A 422 8.21 -0.92 12.30
CA ASN A 422 8.26 -0.91 10.84
C ASN A 422 9.15 -2.03 10.28
N MET A 423 10.30 -2.28 10.93
CA MET A 423 11.24 -3.29 10.45
C MET A 423 10.78 -4.72 10.77
N LEU A 424 10.24 -4.97 11.98
CA LEU A 424 9.75 -6.30 12.34
C LEU A 424 8.54 -6.74 11.50
N SER A 425 7.77 -5.80 10.95
CA SER A 425 6.62 -6.10 10.08
C SER A 425 7.01 -6.45 8.64
N HIS A 426 8.29 -6.30 8.26
CA HIS A 426 8.74 -6.66 6.92
C HIS A 426 8.71 -8.17 6.71
N ASP A 427 8.15 -8.66 5.60
CA ASP A 427 7.94 -10.10 5.36
C ASP A 427 9.24 -10.91 5.37
N ASN A 428 10.35 -10.34 4.89
CA ASN A 428 11.66 -10.99 4.85
C ASN A 428 12.48 -10.84 6.16
N MET A 429 11.94 -10.20 7.20
CA MET A 429 12.62 -10.15 8.49
C MET A 429 12.69 -11.56 9.10
N PRO A 430 13.86 -12.06 9.52
CA PRO A 430 13.98 -13.38 10.11
C PRO A 430 13.07 -13.55 11.35
N VAL A 431 12.40 -14.69 11.45
CA VAL A 431 11.47 -15.00 12.56
C VAL A 431 12.20 -14.96 13.92
N SER A 432 13.44 -15.47 13.97
CA SER A 432 14.27 -15.41 15.18
C SER A 432 14.47 -13.98 15.67
N VAL A 433 14.70 -13.04 14.75
CA VAL A 433 14.86 -11.62 15.07
C VAL A 433 13.54 -11.03 15.54
N ARG A 434 12.41 -11.33 14.88
CA ARG A 434 11.09 -10.90 15.36
C ARG A 434 10.82 -11.35 16.78
N ARG A 435 11.10 -12.62 17.11
CA ARG A 435 10.95 -13.17 18.46
C ARG A 435 11.82 -12.47 19.49
N GLU A 436 13.06 -12.20 19.14
CA GLU A 436 13.99 -11.56 20.08
C GLU A 436 13.61 -10.11 20.37
N TYR A 437 13.30 -9.32 19.34
CA TYR A 437 12.96 -7.91 19.50
C TYR A 437 11.53 -7.63 19.95
N ALA A 438 10.60 -8.59 19.76
CA ALA A 438 9.20 -8.44 20.20
C ALA A 438 9.05 -8.21 21.70
N TRP A 439 10.00 -8.65 22.53
CA TRP A 439 10.02 -8.34 23.96
C TRP A 439 10.01 -6.83 24.26
N TRP A 440 10.54 -6.02 23.36
CA TRP A 440 10.58 -4.56 23.47
C TRP A 440 9.54 -3.85 22.58
N SER A 441 8.77 -4.61 21.83
CA SER A 441 7.80 -4.05 20.89
C SER A 441 6.42 -4.71 21.06
N PRO A 442 5.63 -4.30 22.08
CA PRO A 442 4.29 -4.84 22.30
C PRO A 442 3.40 -4.78 21.05
N VAL A 443 3.57 -3.71 20.25
CA VAL A 443 2.83 -3.51 19.00
C VAL A 443 3.18 -4.57 17.94
N SER A 444 4.34 -5.21 18.05
CA SER A 444 4.81 -6.26 17.12
C SER A 444 4.64 -7.68 17.67
N MET A 445 4.13 -7.84 18.89
CA MET A 445 3.92 -9.16 19.50
C MET A 445 2.98 -10.04 18.68
N TRP A 446 1.99 -9.43 18.02
CA TRP A 446 1.08 -10.14 17.16
C TRP A 446 1.80 -10.83 15.97
N LEU A 447 2.95 -10.32 15.53
CA LEU A 447 3.74 -10.94 14.46
C LEU A 447 4.26 -12.31 14.87
N VAL A 448 4.66 -12.45 16.15
CA VAL A 448 5.13 -13.75 16.69
C VAL A 448 3.97 -14.76 16.75
N ALA A 449 2.80 -14.33 17.20
CA ALA A 449 1.60 -15.16 17.19
C ALA A 449 1.18 -15.52 15.75
N ARG A 450 1.25 -14.56 14.82
CA ARG A 450 0.97 -14.76 13.40
C ARG A 450 1.95 -15.74 12.75
N ASP A 451 3.24 -15.62 13.04
CA ASP A 451 4.25 -16.53 12.50
C ASP A 451 4.01 -17.97 13.02
N GLY A 452 3.60 -18.15 14.30
CA GLY A 452 3.15 -19.43 14.83
C GLY A 452 1.92 -19.97 14.10
N PHE A 453 0.89 -19.15 13.94
CA PHE A 453 -0.35 -19.51 13.24
C PHE A 453 -0.10 -19.89 11.76
N LEU A 454 0.85 -19.23 11.08
CA LEU A 454 1.23 -19.52 9.69
C LEU A 454 2.26 -20.66 9.55
N GLY A 455 2.63 -21.36 10.65
CA GLY A 455 3.62 -22.41 10.62
C GLY A 455 5.04 -21.97 10.25
N ARG A 456 5.36 -20.69 10.47
CA ARG A 456 6.69 -20.10 10.18
C ARG A 456 7.59 -20.09 11.43
N ALA A 457 7.11 -20.62 12.53
CA ALA A 457 7.76 -20.56 13.84
C ALA A 457 8.87 -21.59 14.03
#